data_1d28dd91d584eb6c9eb980a6ca701073
#
_entry.id   1d28dd91d584eb6c9eb980a6ca701073
#
_cell.length_a   1.000
_cell.length_b   1.000
_cell.length_c   1.000
_cell.angle_alpha   90.00
_cell.angle_beta   90.00
_cell.angle_gamma   90.00
#
_symmetry.space_group_name_H-M   'P 1'
#
loop_
_entity.id
_entity.type
_entity.pdbx_description
1 polymer ?
#
loop_
_entity_poly.entity_id
_entity_poly.type
_entity_poly.pdbx_seq_one_letter_code
_entity_poly.pdbx_strand_id
1 'polypeptide(L)'
;MNILYITSEAAPFCKTGGLADVLGSLPPAVAAEGDHTAVLLPLYGQIAQRWREKMNFRCYIYVDLGWRHEYCGLFSLEYRGVTWYFADNERYFRRRGLYGDMDDGERFAFFSKAA
;
A
#
# COMPACT_ATOMS: atom_id res chain seq x y z
N MET A 1 -2.95 19.55 -9.53
CA MET A 1 -3.96 18.51 -9.24
C MET A 1 -3.40 17.54 -8.20
N ASN A 2 -4.22 17.03 -7.34
CA ASN A 2 -3.84 16.01 -6.38
C ASN A 2 -4.36 14.65 -6.88
N ILE A 3 -3.45 13.69 -7.03
CA ILE A 3 -3.77 12.37 -7.58
C ILE A 3 -3.37 11.30 -6.57
N LEU A 4 -4.30 10.42 -6.24
CA LEU A 4 -4.06 9.26 -5.38
C LEU A 4 -4.31 7.98 -6.17
N TYR A 5 -3.30 7.13 -6.27
CA TYR A 5 -3.42 5.78 -6.82
C TYR A 5 -3.62 4.80 -5.67
N ILE A 6 -4.58 3.91 -5.80
CA ILE A 6 -4.83 2.84 -4.82
C ILE A 6 -4.56 1.52 -5.53
N THR A 7 -3.62 0.74 -5.02
CA THR A 7 -3.16 -0.47 -5.72
C THR A 7 -2.84 -1.60 -4.76
N SER A 8 -2.87 -2.83 -5.26
CA SER A 8 -2.48 -4.00 -4.49
C SER A 8 -0.98 -4.28 -4.53
N GLU A 9 -0.25 -3.72 -5.50
CA GLU A 9 1.20 -3.90 -5.59
C GLU A 9 1.84 -2.73 -6.34
N ALA A 10 3.11 -2.45 -6.06
CA ALA A 10 3.88 -1.42 -6.74
C ALA A 10 5.38 -1.69 -6.60
N ALA A 11 6.13 -1.62 -7.71
CA ALA A 11 7.59 -1.66 -7.66
C ALA A 11 8.13 -0.32 -7.13
N PRO A 12 9.23 -0.29 -6.41
CA PRO A 12 10.12 -1.40 -6.06
C PRO A 12 9.73 -2.13 -4.76
N PHE A 13 8.60 -1.81 -4.17
CA PHE A 13 8.25 -2.29 -2.83
C PHE A 13 7.79 -3.75 -2.84
N CYS A 14 6.89 -4.09 -3.74
CA CYS A 14 6.40 -5.46 -3.90
C CYS A 14 5.93 -5.68 -5.33
N LYS A 15 6.17 -6.88 -5.86
CA LYS A 15 5.87 -7.18 -7.26
C LYS A 15 5.55 -8.66 -7.44
N THR A 16 4.46 -8.92 -8.15
CA THR A 16 4.16 -10.25 -8.69
C THR A 16 4.01 -10.22 -10.22
N GLY A 17 3.73 -9.06 -10.81
CA GLY A 17 3.51 -8.96 -12.25
C GLY A 17 3.50 -7.52 -12.76
N GLY A 18 2.86 -7.33 -13.91
CA GLY A 18 2.90 -6.06 -14.64
C GLY A 18 2.25 -4.87 -13.93
N LEU A 19 1.27 -5.11 -13.05
CA LEU A 19 0.64 -4.03 -12.29
C LEU A 19 1.66 -3.28 -11.45
N ALA A 20 2.56 -4.00 -10.79
CA ALA A 20 3.62 -3.40 -9.98
C ALA A 20 4.52 -2.48 -10.81
N ASP A 21 4.84 -2.89 -12.03
CA ASP A 21 5.68 -2.09 -12.93
C ASP A 21 4.98 -0.79 -13.34
N VAL A 22 3.69 -0.85 -13.63
CA VAL A 22 2.91 0.34 -13.97
C VAL A 22 2.89 1.32 -12.80
N LEU A 23 2.64 0.82 -11.60
CA LEU A 23 2.59 1.66 -10.40
C LEU A 23 3.98 2.12 -9.95
N GLY A 24 5.03 1.48 -10.41
CA GLY A 24 6.41 1.94 -10.18
C GLY A 24 6.85 3.04 -11.14
N SER A 25 6.21 3.13 -12.30
CA SER A 25 6.60 4.05 -13.38
C SER A 25 5.67 5.23 -13.57
N LEU A 26 4.36 4.99 -13.58
CA LEU A 26 3.36 6.03 -13.90
C LEU A 26 3.28 7.14 -12.83
N PRO A 27 3.14 6.84 -11.53
CA PRO A 27 3.05 7.91 -10.54
C PRO A 27 4.27 8.85 -10.54
N PRO A 28 5.53 8.36 -10.60
CA PRO A 28 6.68 9.24 -10.69
C PRO A 28 6.66 10.11 -11.95
N ALA A 29 6.23 9.57 -13.09
CA ALA A 29 6.14 10.33 -14.34
C ALA A 29 5.10 11.44 -14.24
N VAL A 30 3.94 11.16 -13.63
CA VAL A 30 2.89 12.15 -13.40
C VAL A 30 3.36 13.22 -12.41
N ALA A 31 4.07 12.84 -11.36
CA ALA A 31 4.63 13.78 -10.39
C ALA A 31 5.63 14.73 -11.04
N ALA A 32 6.42 14.25 -12.02
CA ALA A 32 7.39 15.06 -12.75
C ALA A 32 6.72 16.17 -13.57
N GLU A 33 5.44 16.02 -13.92
CA GLU A 33 4.66 17.05 -14.62
C GLU A 33 4.10 18.13 -13.67
N GLY A 34 4.39 18.05 -12.37
CA GLY A 34 4.03 19.07 -11.38
C GLY A 34 2.81 18.74 -10.52
N ASP A 35 2.19 17.60 -10.70
CA ASP A 35 1.04 17.20 -9.90
C ASP A 35 1.48 16.59 -8.55
N HIS A 36 0.71 16.87 -7.49
CA HIS A 36 0.89 16.19 -6.21
C HIS A 36 0.37 14.76 -6.35
N THR A 37 1.28 13.80 -6.24
CA THR A 37 0.97 12.39 -6.50
C THR A 37 1.27 11.54 -5.27
N ALA A 38 0.31 10.67 -4.92
CA ALA A 38 0.45 9.72 -3.85
C ALA A 38 -0.03 8.33 -4.31
N VAL A 39 0.50 7.29 -3.68
CA VAL A 39 0.10 5.91 -3.91
C VAL A 39 -0.18 5.26 -2.57
N LEU A 40 -1.26 4.51 -2.47
CA LEU A 40 -1.61 3.73 -1.29
C LEU A 40 -1.59 2.25 -1.65
N LEU A 41 -0.87 1.45 -0.88
CA LEU A 41 -0.82 0.00 -1.03
C LEU A 41 -0.72 -0.67 0.35
N PRO A 42 -0.98 -1.99 0.43
CA PRO A 42 -0.83 -2.70 1.70
C PRO A 42 0.64 -2.81 2.12
N LEU A 43 0.89 -2.79 3.42
CA LEU A 43 2.21 -3.04 3.97
C LEU A 43 2.44 -4.54 4.11
N TYR A 44 2.80 -5.18 3.01
CA TYR A 44 3.05 -6.62 2.98
C TYR A 44 4.32 -7.00 3.74
N GLY A 45 4.33 -8.21 4.31
CA GLY A 45 5.51 -8.76 4.96
C GLY A 45 6.72 -8.89 4.04
N GLN A 46 6.50 -9.00 2.72
CA GLN A 46 7.55 -9.11 1.72
C GLN A 46 8.30 -7.81 1.44
N ILE A 47 7.76 -6.67 1.85
CA ILE A 47 8.43 -5.38 1.64
C ILE A 47 9.73 -5.37 2.44
N ALA A 48 10.84 -5.08 1.75
CA ALA A 48 12.17 -5.18 2.35
C ALA A 48 12.38 -4.22 3.52
N GLN A 49 13.18 -4.66 4.48
CA GLN A 49 13.49 -3.87 5.69
C GLN A 49 14.09 -2.49 5.34
N ARG A 50 14.90 -2.41 4.29
CA ARG A 50 15.49 -1.15 3.85
C ARG A 50 14.44 -0.06 3.55
N TRP A 51 13.26 -0.46 3.07
CA TRP A 51 12.14 0.45 2.83
C TRP A 51 11.39 0.75 4.13
N ARG A 52 11.16 -0.28 4.97
CA ARG A 52 10.46 -0.13 6.25
C ARG A 52 11.17 0.84 7.19
N GLU A 53 12.50 0.82 7.19
CA GLU A 53 13.30 1.72 8.02
C GLU A 53 13.14 3.19 7.65
N LYS A 54 12.77 3.47 6.41
CA LYS A 54 12.57 4.84 5.90
C LYS A 54 11.14 5.33 6.06
N MET A 55 10.23 4.46 6.49
CA MET A 55 8.82 4.82 6.65
C MET A 55 8.58 5.60 7.94
N ASN A 56 7.66 6.56 7.86
CA ASN A 56 7.20 7.32 9.01
C ASN A 56 5.79 6.90 9.35
N PHE A 57 5.53 6.58 10.62
CA PHE A 57 4.17 6.31 11.10
C PHE A 57 3.38 7.61 11.08
N ARG A 58 2.20 7.60 10.45
CA ARG A 58 1.36 8.80 10.30
C ARG A 58 0.18 8.81 11.26
N CYS A 59 -0.59 7.74 11.26
CA CYS A 59 -1.79 7.61 12.08
C CYS A 59 -2.30 6.18 12.04
N TYR A 60 -3.37 5.92 12.77
CA TYR A 60 -4.09 4.66 12.69
C TYR A 60 -5.59 4.91 12.70
N ILE A 61 -6.32 4.00 12.10
CA ILE A 61 -7.78 3.95 12.14
C ILE A 61 -8.22 2.52 12.42
N TYR A 62 -9.49 2.34 12.74
CA TYR A 62 -10.11 1.02 12.80
C TYR A 62 -11.09 0.89 11.66
N VAL A 63 -11.12 -0.28 11.05
CA VAL A 63 -11.98 -0.59 9.91
C VAL A 63 -12.95 -1.69 10.31
N ASP A 64 -14.24 -1.43 10.18
CA ASP A 64 -15.27 -2.42 10.48
C ASP A 64 -15.58 -3.26 9.24
N LEU A 65 -15.46 -4.58 9.38
CA LEU A 65 -15.81 -5.56 8.36
C LEU A 65 -16.78 -6.56 8.98
N GLY A 66 -18.07 -6.33 8.81
CA GLY A 66 -19.09 -7.14 9.46
C GLY A 66 -18.94 -7.06 10.97
N TRP A 67 -18.66 -8.22 11.61
CA TRP A 67 -18.43 -8.30 13.06
C TRP A 67 -16.99 -7.97 13.46
N ARG A 68 -16.09 -7.86 12.50
CA ARG A 68 -14.68 -7.56 12.78
C ARG A 68 -14.43 -6.07 12.91
N HIS A 69 -13.56 -5.73 13.86
CA HIS A 69 -13.09 -4.37 14.09
C HIS A 69 -11.57 -4.42 14.01
N GLU A 70 -11.01 -4.06 12.86
CA GLU A 70 -9.61 -4.30 12.54
C GLU A 70 -8.80 -3.02 12.55
N TYR A 71 -7.62 -3.10 13.14
CA TYR A 71 -6.64 -2.00 13.16
C TYR A 71 -6.07 -1.78 11.75
N CYS A 72 -5.86 -0.52 11.39
CA CYS A 72 -5.14 -0.14 10.19
C CYS A 72 -4.17 1.00 10.53
N GLY A 73 -2.89 0.70 10.54
CA GLY A 73 -1.84 1.71 10.66
C GLY A 73 -1.53 2.32 9.30
N LEU A 74 -1.14 3.59 9.28
CA LEU A 74 -0.73 4.26 8.04
C LEU A 74 0.70 4.74 8.18
N PHE A 75 1.56 4.26 7.28
CA PHE A 75 2.96 4.65 7.16
C PHE A 75 3.18 5.39 5.86
N SER A 76 4.16 6.25 5.79
CA SER A 76 4.49 6.97 4.56
C SER A 76 5.98 7.03 4.29
N LEU A 77 6.32 7.15 3.01
CA LEU A 77 7.69 7.24 2.51
C LEU A 77 7.68 8.12 1.26
N GLU A 78 8.61 9.08 1.20
CA GLU A 78 8.83 9.88 0.00
C GLU A 78 9.84 9.17 -0.89
N TYR A 79 9.48 8.94 -2.16
CA TYR A 79 10.34 8.28 -3.13
C TYR A 79 9.99 8.71 -4.55
N ARG A 80 10.97 9.18 -5.32
CA ARG A 80 10.80 9.64 -6.70
C ARG A 80 9.71 10.69 -6.89
N GLY A 81 9.63 11.65 -5.95
CA GLY A 81 8.66 12.72 -6.02
C GLY A 81 7.22 12.33 -5.71
N VAL A 82 7.00 11.12 -5.22
CA VAL A 82 5.69 10.57 -4.88
C VAL A 82 5.66 10.26 -3.40
N THR A 83 4.53 10.52 -2.75
CA THR A 83 4.30 10.06 -1.38
C THR A 83 3.68 8.67 -1.43
N TRP A 84 4.38 7.69 -0.87
CA TRP A 84 3.92 6.30 -0.81
C TRP A 84 3.33 6.03 0.57
N TYR A 85 2.06 5.67 0.61
CA TYR A 85 1.38 5.30 1.85
C TYR A 85 1.20 3.79 1.91
N PHE A 86 1.39 3.23 3.10
CA PHE A 86 1.30 1.79 3.35
C PHE A 86 0.29 1.54 4.46
N ALA A 87 -0.74 0.75 4.15
CA ALA A 87 -1.77 0.35 5.10
C ALA A 87 -1.32 -0.91 5.83
N ASP A 88 -1.14 -0.83 7.14
CA ASP A 88 -0.61 -1.91 7.96
C ASP A 88 -1.70 -2.65 8.72
N ASN A 89 -1.74 -3.96 8.50
CA ASN A 89 -2.45 -4.93 9.33
C ASN A 89 -1.71 -6.25 9.21
N GLU A 90 -1.02 -6.67 10.26
CA GLU A 90 -0.17 -7.87 10.21
C GLU A 90 -0.95 -9.14 9.90
N ARG A 91 -2.17 -9.26 10.40
CA ARG A 91 -3.03 -10.41 10.15
C ARG A 91 -3.33 -10.59 8.67
N TYR A 92 -3.64 -9.50 7.97
CA TYR A 92 -4.03 -9.56 6.57
C TYR A 92 -2.83 -9.54 5.62
N PHE A 93 -1.77 -8.84 5.95
CA PHE A 93 -0.71 -8.57 4.98
C PHE A 93 0.64 -9.20 5.30
N ARG A 94 0.88 -9.63 6.52
CA ARG A 94 2.11 -10.36 6.85
C ARG A 94 1.92 -11.83 6.52
N ARG A 95 1.94 -12.14 5.22
CA ARG A 95 1.72 -13.46 4.64
C ARG A 95 2.91 -13.87 3.78
N ARG A 96 2.90 -15.12 3.29
CA ARG A 96 3.98 -15.64 2.43
C ARG A 96 4.04 -14.96 1.08
N GLY A 97 2.92 -14.52 0.56
CA GLY A 97 2.81 -13.86 -0.75
C GLY A 97 1.79 -12.74 -0.71
N LEU A 98 1.70 -11.99 -1.79
CA LEU A 98 0.73 -10.92 -1.92
C LEU A 98 -0.68 -11.47 -2.12
N TYR A 99 -0.78 -12.57 -2.83
CA TYR A 99 -2.06 -13.19 -3.21
C TYR A 99 -2.05 -14.69 -2.96
N GLY A 100 -3.20 -15.33 -3.13
CA GLY A 100 -3.32 -16.78 -3.10
C GLY A 100 -3.74 -17.38 -1.77
N ASP A 101 -4.12 -16.56 -0.79
CA ASP A 101 -4.66 -17.05 0.48
C ASP A 101 -6.17 -17.28 0.39
N MET A 102 -6.67 -18.19 1.19
CA MET A 102 -8.11 -18.51 1.20
C MET A 102 -8.98 -17.32 1.58
N ASP A 103 -8.45 -16.38 2.34
CA ASP A 103 -9.15 -15.18 2.78
C ASP A 103 -8.83 -13.94 1.96
N ASP A 104 -8.36 -14.09 0.72
CA ASP A 104 -8.02 -12.93 -0.14
C ASP A 104 -9.20 -11.97 -0.30
N GLY A 105 -10.42 -12.47 -0.40
CA GLY A 105 -11.61 -11.63 -0.48
C GLY A 105 -11.73 -10.69 0.72
N GLU A 106 -11.54 -11.20 1.93
CA GLU A 106 -11.59 -10.41 3.15
C GLU A 106 -10.40 -9.45 3.25
N ARG A 107 -9.20 -9.91 2.90
CA ARG A 107 -7.98 -9.09 2.93
C ARG A 107 -8.14 -7.84 2.08
N PHE A 108 -8.60 -7.99 0.86
CA PHE A 108 -8.74 -6.87 -0.06
C PHE A 108 -10.03 -6.08 0.12
N ALA A 109 -11.07 -6.66 0.71
CA ALA A 109 -12.21 -5.89 1.20
C ALA A 109 -11.78 -4.96 2.34
N PHE A 110 -10.95 -5.44 3.26
CA PHE A 110 -10.36 -4.62 4.32
C PHE A 110 -9.56 -3.45 3.72
N PHE A 111 -8.66 -3.76 2.78
CA PHE A 111 -7.84 -2.74 2.16
C PHE A 111 -8.67 -1.68 1.43
N SER A 112 -9.67 -2.11 0.68
CA SER A 112 -10.55 -1.21 -0.06
C SER A 112 -11.31 -0.27 0.87
N LYS A 113 -11.79 -0.79 1.99
CA LYS A 113 -12.52 0.03 2.96
C LYS A 113 -11.59 0.96 3.73
N ALA A 114 -10.38 0.52 4.06
CA ALA A 114 -9.39 1.35 4.73
C ALA A 114 -8.97 2.54 3.86
N ALA A 115 -8.88 2.32 2.56
CA ALA A 115 -8.52 3.37 1.62
C ALA A 115 -9.56 4.48 1.61
#